data_720e60bf9b3554dd7dd2d692c2c3cf42
#
_entry.id   720e60bf9b3554dd7dd2d692c2c3cf42
#
_cell.length_a   1.000
_cell.length_b   1.000
_cell.length_c   1.000
_cell.angle_alpha   90.00
_cell.angle_beta   90.00
_cell.angle_gamma   90.00
#
_symmetry.space_group_name_H-M   'P 1'
#
loop_
_entity.id
_entity.type
_entity.pdbx_description
1 polymer ?
#
loop_
_entity_poly.entity_id
_entity_poly.type
_entity_poly.pdbx_seq_one_letter_code
_entity_poly.pdbx_strand_id
1 'polypeptide(L)'
;MSGTPAVTFYRWKDLALEKVTDSLDRRLITAERMMLAQVYLKKGCIVPKHQHENEQLTYILEGALRFWIGDDGKQEIVVKAGEVLHIPSNIAHRAQALDDTLDVDVFSPPRWDWLNHTDTYFHRKEK
;
A
#
# COMPACT_ATOMS: atom_id res chain seq x y z
N MET A 1 -23.02 16.54 20.83
CA MET A 1 -24.07 16.08 19.93
C MET A 1 -23.49 15.16 18.87
N SER A 2 -24.06 14.07 18.75
CA SER A 2 -23.66 13.18 17.70
C SER A 2 -24.70 13.24 16.60
N GLY A 3 -24.32 13.59 15.43
CA GLY A 3 -25.15 13.42 14.27
C GLY A 3 -24.86 12.10 13.59
N THR A 4 -25.62 11.78 12.59
CA THR A 4 -25.31 10.70 11.69
C THR A 4 -24.00 11.04 10.97
N PRO A 5 -23.02 10.13 10.93
CA PRO A 5 -21.81 10.35 10.17
C PRO A 5 -22.13 10.67 8.71
N ALA A 6 -21.41 11.60 8.15
CA ALA A 6 -21.63 12.01 6.77
C ALA A 6 -21.24 10.90 5.80
N VAL A 7 -22.05 10.71 4.77
CA VAL A 7 -21.67 9.87 3.63
C VAL A 7 -20.83 10.74 2.70
N THR A 8 -19.66 10.26 2.34
CA THR A 8 -18.72 11.01 1.53
C THR A 8 -18.50 10.32 0.19
N PHE A 9 -18.47 11.13 -0.86
CA PHE A 9 -18.25 10.66 -2.22
C PHE A 9 -16.89 11.17 -2.70
N TYR A 10 -16.08 10.27 -3.27
CA TYR A 10 -14.74 10.60 -3.75
C TYR A 10 -14.57 10.23 -5.21
N ARG A 11 -13.80 11.03 -5.93
CA ARG A 11 -13.22 10.66 -7.23
C ARG A 11 -11.71 10.66 -7.08
N TRP A 12 -11.07 9.60 -7.51
CA TRP A 12 -9.61 9.50 -7.40
C TRP A 12 -8.90 10.70 -8.03
N LYS A 13 -9.39 11.15 -9.18
CA LYS A 13 -8.75 12.26 -9.91
C LYS A 13 -8.78 13.58 -9.14
N ASP A 14 -9.68 13.73 -8.17
CA ASP A 14 -9.82 14.95 -7.38
C ASP A 14 -8.95 14.90 -6.12
N LEU A 15 -8.33 13.78 -5.84
CA LEU A 15 -7.51 13.60 -4.65
C LEU A 15 -6.06 13.93 -4.96
N ALA A 16 -5.38 14.50 -3.95
CA ALA A 16 -3.97 14.87 -4.09
C ALA A 16 -3.12 13.63 -4.36
N LEU A 17 -2.23 13.73 -5.35
CA LEU A 17 -1.23 12.72 -5.60
C LEU A 17 -0.01 13.05 -4.76
N GLU A 18 0.36 12.14 -3.86
CA GLU A 18 1.53 12.27 -3.02
C GLU A 18 2.69 11.55 -3.68
N LYS A 19 3.77 12.27 -3.95
CA LYS A 19 5.00 11.67 -4.44
C LYS A 19 5.82 11.23 -3.24
N VAL A 20 5.89 9.91 -3.01
CA VAL A 20 6.61 9.35 -1.87
C VAL A 20 8.09 9.19 -2.18
N THR A 21 8.40 8.61 -3.34
CA THR A 21 9.77 8.47 -3.85
C THR A 21 9.76 8.77 -5.35
N ASP A 22 10.90 8.70 -6.00
CA ASP A 22 10.98 8.90 -7.45
C ASP A 22 10.21 7.85 -8.24
N SER A 23 9.93 6.70 -7.63
CA SER A 23 9.29 5.57 -8.31
C SER A 23 7.95 5.17 -7.70
N LEU A 24 7.47 5.88 -6.66
CA LEU A 24 6.22 5.54 -5.99
C LEU A 24 5.42 6.78 -5.64
N ASP A 25 4.19 6.80 -6.14
CA ASP A 25 3.18 7.83 -5.79
C ASP A 25 1.98 7.14 -5.17
N ARG A 26 1.18 7.89 -4.43
CA ARG A 26 -0.05 7.34 -3.85
C ARG A 26 -1.14 8.38 -3.70
N ARG A 27 -2.39 7.91 -3.70
CA ARG A 27 -3.59 8.67 -3.31
C ARG A 27 -4.31 7.90 -2.23
N LEU A 28 -4.83 8.62 -1.22
CA LEU A 28 -5.41 8.00 -0.03
C LEU A 28 -6.85 8.46 0.17
N ILE A 29 -7.71 7.53 0.55
CA ILE A 29 -9.03 7.81 1.11
C ILE A 29 -9.06 7.18 2.48
N THR A 30 -9.25 8.00 3.53
CA THR A 30 -9.23 7.53 4.91
C THR A 30 -10.62 7.62 5.49
N ALA A 31 -11.15 6.47 5.94
CA ALA A 31 -12.38 6.38 6.69
C ALA A 31 -12.07 6.20 8.17
N GLU A 32 -13.09 5.95 8.97
CA GLU A 32 -12.91 5.82 10.42
C GLU A 32 -12.11 4.57 10.78
N ARG A 33 -12.40 3.44 10.14
CA ARG A 33 -11.83 2.13 10.50
C ARG A 33 -10.98 1.52 9.41
N MET A 34 -10.87 2.18 8.28
CA MET A 34 -10.15 1.64 7.13
C MET A 34 -9.60 2.75 6.26
N MET A 35 -8.65 2.38 5.45
CA MET A 35 -8.06 3.26 4.44
C MET A 35 -8.05 2.53 3.11
N LEU A 36 -8.35 3.26 2.05
CA LEU A 36 -8.22 2.78 0.68
C LEU A 36 -7.14 3.61 -0.01
N ALA A 37 -6.16 2.95 -0.60
CA ALA A 37 -5.06 3.63 -1.26
C ALA A 37 -4.92 3.16 -2.70
N GLN A 38 -4.67 4.10 -3.61
CA GLN A 38 -4.10 3.78 -4.91
C GLN A 38 -2.61 4.06 -4.85
N VAL A 39 -1.82 3.05 -5.18
CA VAL A 39 -0.36 3.15 -5.17
C VAL A 39 0.14 2.89 -6.58
N TYR A 40 0.91 3.83 -7.09
CA TYR A 40 1.48 3.78 -8.44
C TYR A 40 2.97 3.50 -8.30
N LEU A 41 3.41 2.37 -8.86
CA LEU A 41 4.81 1.95 -8.76
C LEU A 41 5.39 1.82 -10.15
N LYS A 42 6.53 2.47 -10.39
CA LYS A 42 7.25 2.28 -11.64
C LYS A 42 7.97 0.94 -11.61
N LYS A 43 8.15 0.34 -12.78
CA LYS A 43 8.91 -0.91 -12.92
C LYS A 43 10.24 -0.80 -12.17
N GLY A 44 10.54 -1.80 -11.35
CA GLY A 44 11.76 -1.87 -10.56
C GLY A 44 11.65 -1.22 -9.18
N CYS A 45 10.55 -0.50 -8.90
CA CYS A 45 10.36 0.11 -7.60
C CYS A 45 10.41 -0.93 -6.50
N ILE A 46 11.18 -0.64 -5.47
CA ILE A 46 11.31 -1.50 -4.29
C ILE A 46 10.54 -0.84 -3.14
N VAL A 47 9.67 -1.62 -2.51
CA VAL A 47 9.13 -1.27 -1.19
C VAL A 47 9.92 -2.07 -0.18
N PRO A 48 10.79 -1.41 0.62
CA PRO A 48 11.67 -2.13 1.54
C PRO A 48 10.89 -2.94 2.58
N LYS A 49 11.54 -3.96 3.11
CA LYS A 49 10.95 -4.82 4.14
C LYS A 49 10.44 -3.98 5.31
N HIS A 50 9.19 -4.21 5.66
CA HIS A 50 8.53 -3.53 6.78
C HIS A 50 7.40 -4.40 7.29
N GLN A 51 6.86 -4.04 8.44
CA GLN A 51 5.65 -4.65 8.99
C GLN A 51 4.84 -3.59 9.71
N HIS A 52 3.55 -3.83 9.83
CA HIS A 52 2.64 -2.91 10.50
C HIS A 52 1.46 -3.69 11.08
N GLU A 53 0.83 -3.11 12.09
CA GLU A 53 -0.33 -3.74 12.73
C GLU A 53 -1.56 -3.80 11.81
N ASN A 54 -1.61 -2.93 10.82
CA ASN A 54 -2.73 -2.89 9.88
C ASN A 54 -2.83 -4.21 9.13
N GLU A 55 -4.04 -4.74 9.07
CA GLU A 55 -4.35 -5.82 8.12
C GLU A 55 -4.43 -5.21 6.73
N GLN A 56 -3.98 -5.92 5.71
CA GLN A 56 -3.86 -5.39 4.36
C GLN A 56 -4.41 -6.37 3.33
N LEU A 57 -5.21 -5.83 2.40
CA LEU A 57 -5.53 -6.49 1.14
C LEU A 57 -4.90 -5.68 0.02
N THR A 58 -4.17 -6.34 -0.85
CA THR A 58 -3.52 -5.74 -2.01
C THR A 58 -4.16 -6.29 -3.26
N TYR A 59 -4.76 -5.42 -4.06
CA TYR A 59 -5.44 -5.77 -5.31
C TYR A 59 -4.71 -5.10 -6.46
N ILE A 60 -4.10 -5.90 -7.35
CA ILE A 60 -3.38 -5.37 -8.50
C ILE A 60 -4.36 -5.14 -9.65
N LEU A 61 -4.45 -3.90 -10.10
CA LEU A 61 -5.29 -3.55 -11.26
C LEU A 61 -4.50 -3.64 -12.56
N GLU A 62 -3.24 -3.22 -12.54
CA GLU A 62 -2.36 -3.24 -13.70
C GLU A 62 -0.96 -3.59 -13.24
N GLY A 63 -0.23 -4.35 -14.04
CA GLY A 63 1.15 -4.72 -13.72
C GLY A 63 1.27 -5.94 -12.86
N ALA A 64 2.32 -6.00 -12.05
CA ALA A 64 2.60 -7.13 -11.15
C ALA A 64 3.57 -6.72 -10.07
N LEU A 65 3.35 -7.24 -8.86
CA LEU A 65 4.28 -7.09 -7.74
C LEU A 65 4.79 -8.46 -7.32
N ARG A 66 6.08 -8.53 -7.03
CA ARG A 66 6.67 -9.69 -6.35
C ARG A 66 6.81 -9.34 -4.89
N PHE A 67 6.28 -10.21 -4.02
CA PHE A 67 6.40 -10.06 -2.57
C PHE A 67 7.33 -11.12 -2.01
N TRP A 68 8.12 -10.73 -1.00
CA TRP A 68 8.87 -11.62 -0.13
C TRP A 68 8.26 -11.49 1.25
N ILE A 69 7.73 -12.60 1.77
CA ILE A 69 6.90 -12.63 2.98
C ILE A 69 7.68 -13.27 4.12
N GLY A 70 7.50 -12.70 5.31
CA GLY A 70 8.09 -13.20 6.54
C GLY A 70 9.42 -12.53 6.85
N ASP A 71 9.93 -12.80 8.06
CA ASP A 71 11.17 -12.17 8.53
C ASP A 71 12.37 -12.59 7.69
N ASP A 72 12.38 -13.84 7.23
CA ASP A 72 13.45 -14.37 6.38
C ASP A 72 13.22 -14.10 4.88
N GLY A 73 12.00 -13.64 4.50
CA GLY A 73 11.65 -13.35 3.12
C GLY A 73 11.65 -14.56 2.20
N LYS A 74 11.54 -15.77 2.74
CA LYS A 74 11.63 -16.98 1.92
C LYS A 74 10.38 -17.30 1.13
N GLN A 75 9.21 -16.87 1.59
CA GLN A 75 7.98 -17.09 0.86
C GLN A 75 7.85 -16.02 -0.22
N GLU A 76 7.92 -16.41 -1.46
CA GLU A 76 7.82 -15.51 -2.61
C GLU A 76 6.47 -15.66 -3.27
N ILE A 77 5.78 -14.55 -3.50
CA ILE A 77 4.47 -14.56 -4.16
C ILE A 77 4.46 -13.45 -5.20
N VAL A 78 4.11 -13.80 -6.44
CA VAL A 78 3.88 -12.81 -7.50
C VAL A 78 2.37 -12.61 -7.63
N VAL A 79 1.95 -11.35 -7.50
CA VAL A 79 0.55 -10.95 -7.61
C VAL A 79 0.41 -10.14 -8.90
N LYS A 80 -0.44 -10.61 -9.80
CA LYS A 80 -0.63 -10.01 -11.13
C LYS A 80 -1.97 -9.31 -11.21
N ALA A 81 -2.17 -8.56 -12.27
CA ALA A 81 -3.44 -7.85 -12.52
C ALA A 81 -4.63 -8.80 -12.35
N GLY A 82 -5.61 -8.36 -11.58
CA GLY A 82 -6.80 -9.15 -11.26
C GLY A 82 -6.66 -10.07 -10.05
N GLU A 83 -5.50 -10.08 -9.40
CA GLU A 83 -5.23 -10.95 -8.26
C GLU A 83 -5.12 -10.14 -6.97
N VAL A 84 -5.40 -10.80 -5.85
CA VAL A 84 -5.42 -10.17 -4.53
C VAL A 84 -4.54 -10.95 -3.57
N LEU A 85 -3.73 -10.22 -2.79
CA LEU A 85 -2.92 -10.79 -1.71
C LEU A 85 -3.44 -10.27 -0.38
N HIS A 86 -3.62 -11.17 0.57
CA HIS A 86 -3.95 -10.82 1.96
C HIS A 86 -2.69 -10.91 2.80
N ILE A 87 -2.35 -9.82 3.48
CA ILE A 87 -1.22 -9.77 4.40
C ILE A 87 -1.78 -9.54 5.80
N PRO A 88 -1.70 -10.54 6.69
CA PRO A 88 -2.17 -10.38 8.07
C PRO A 88 -1.36 -9.34 8.84
N SER A 89 -1.94 -8.89 9.96
CA SER A 89 -1.30 -7.96 10.89
C SER A 89 0.09 -8.44 11.29
N ASN A 90 1.06 -7.52 11.27
CA ASN A 90 2.44 -7.72 11.76
C ASN A 90 3.26 -8.79 11.00
N ILE A 91 2.88 -9.10 9.79
CA ILE A 91 3.69 -9.99 8.94
C ILE A 91 4.63 -9.11 8.10
N ALA A 92 5.93 -9.34 8.26
CA ALA A 92 6.94 -8.61 7.51
C ALA A 92 6.84 -8.93 6.02
N HIS A 93 7.00 -7.92 5.18
CA HIS A 93 6.94 -8.09 3.74
C HIS A 93 7.77 -7.04 3.02
N ARG A 94 8.26 -7.41 1.86
CA ARG A 94 9.02 -6.59 0.93
C ARG A 94 8.41 -6.79 -0.44
N ALA A 95 8.42 -5.77 -1.28
CA ALA A 95 7.84 -5.89 -2.62
C ALA A 95 8.73 -5.24 -3.68
N GLN A 96 8.60 -5.73 -4.90
CA GLN A 96 9.24 -5.14 -6.07
C GLN A 96 8.24 -5.12 -7.22
N ALA A 97 8.13 -3.98 -7.90
CA ALA A 97 7.30 -3.87 -9.08
C ALA A 97 8.01 -4.52 -10.27
N LEU A 98 7.38 -5.52 -10.86
CA LEU A 98 7.91 -6.23 -12.02
C LEU A 98 7.62 -5.49 -13.32
N ASP A 99 6.66 -4.57 -13.27
CA ASP A 99 6.25 -3.71 -14.37
C ASP A 99 5.69 -2.44 -13.74
N ASP A 100 5.33 -1.45 -14.54
CA ASP A 100 4.55 -0.31 -14.04
C ASP A 100 3.26 -0.85 -13.47
N THR A 101 2.97 -0.54 -12.21
CA THR A 101 1.91 -1.20 -11.46
C THR A 101 0.97 -0.17 -10.85
N LEU A 102 -0.33 -0.46 -10.98
CA LEU A 102 -1.38 0.20 -10.21
C LEU A 102 -1.92 -0.80 -9.21
N ASP A 103 -1.69 -0.51 -7.95
CA ASP A 103 -2.07 -1.33 -6.81
C ASP A 103 -3.12 -0.59 -6.00
N VAL A 104 -4.18 -1.28 -5.59
CA VAL A 104 -5.16 -0.76 -4.65
C VAL A 104 -5.00 -1.53 -3.34
N ASP A 105 -4.67 -0.80 -2.28
CA ASP A 105 -4.51 -1.38 -0.96
C ASP A 105 -5.67 -0.98 -0.05
N VAL A 106 -6.18 -1.94 0.70
CA VAL A 106 -7.13 -1.70 1.79
C VAL A 106 -6.41 -2.01 3.09
N PHE A 107 -6.42 -1.05 4.01
CA PHE A 107 -5.83 -1.21 5.34
C PHE A 107 -6.88 -1.03 6.43
N SER A 108 -6.80 -1.83 7.47
CA SER A 108 -7.61 -1.65 8.68
C SER A 108 -6.73 -1.93 9.90
N PRO A 109 -6.61 -0.98 10.84
CA PRO A 109 -7.09 0.41 10.81
C PRO A 109 -6.34 1.25 9.77
N PRO A 110 -6.67 2.54 9.62
CA PRO A 110 -5.93 3.43 8.72
C PRO A 110 -4.44 3.46 9.02
N ARG A 111 -3.64 3.68 8.00
CA ARG A 111 -2.18 3.81 8.10
C ARG A 111 -1.83 5.17 8.69
N TRP A 112 -1.84 5.26 10.02
CA TRP A 112 -1.51 6.50 10.73
C TRP A 112 -0.09 6.96 10.42
N ASP A 113 0.83 6.02 10.18
CA ASP A 113 2.21 6.33 9.79
C ASP A 113 2.26 7.06 8.45
N TRP A 114 1.39 6.68 7.50
CA TRP A 114 1.29 7.39 6.21
C TRP A 114 0.70 8.78 6.39
N LEU A 115 -0.33 8.90 7.22
CA LEU A 115 -1.00 10.19 7.48
C LEU A 115 -0.11 11.14 8.27
N ASN A 116 0.74 10.62 9.15
CA ASN A 116 1.65 11.40 9.98
C ASN A 116 3.03 11.55 9.36
N HIS A 117 3.26 10.99 8.18
CA HIS A 117 4.53 11.02 7.48
C HIS A 117 5.68 10.45 8.31
N THR A 118 5.40 9.36 9.04
CA THR A 118 6.39 8.62 9.82
C THR A 118 6.79 7.30 9.16
N ASP A 119 6.33 7.06 7.94
CA ASP A 119 6.60 5.86 7.16
C ASP A 119 7.95 5.98 6.43
N THR A 120 9.02 6.03 7.22
CA THR A 120 10.37 6.30 6.71
C THR A 120 11.00 5.12 5.99
N TYR A 121 10.40 3.93 6.05
CA TYR A 121 10.96 2.72 5.44
C TYR A 121 11.08 2.84 3.90
N PHE A 122 10.25 3.64 3.25
CA PHE A 122 10.31 3.84 1.80
C PHE A 122 11.66 4.42 1.37
N HIS A 123 12.34 5.14 2.24
CA HIS A 123 13.63 5.79 1.96
C HIS A 123 14.81 4.96 2.48
N ARG A 124 14.53 3.78 3.04
CA ARG A 124 15.58 2.90 3.57
C ARG A 124 16.39 2.33 2.42
N LYS A 125 17.72 2.36 2.56
CA LYS A 125 18.58 1.75 1.57
C LYS A 125 18.54 0.24 1.70
N GLU A 126 18.39 -0.42 0.57
CA GLU A 126 18.48 -1.87 0.49
C GLU A 126 19.94 -2.30 0.41
N LYS A 127 20.26 -3.38 1.06
CA LYS A 127 21.60 -3.97 1.00
C LYS A 127 21.65 -5.10 0.01
#